data_74e6689471d8ace56f0cb95cd54feafd
#
_entry.id   74e6689471d8ace56f0cb95cd54feafd
#
_cell.length_a   1.000
_cell.length_b   1.000
_cell.length_c   1.000
_cell.angle_alpha   90.00
_cell.angle_beta   90.00
_cell.angle_gamma   90.00
#
_symmetry.space_group_name_H-M   'P 1'
#
loop_
_entity.id
_entity.type
_entity.pdbx_description
1 polymer ?
#
loop_
_entity_poly.entity_id
_entity_poly.type
_entity_poly.pdbx_seq_one_letter_code
_entity_poly.pdbx_strand_id
1 'polypeptide(L)'
;MHNQSPPLTIGRTVLKESDVLVILGVTFDSQMTFEKHLCSVSRAASQRLGIVRKSWRVFHDGWLLERCFLGFVLPVLEYCSAVLCSAAGTHLKLLDCAVSGAQFLTGGVLECDIAHCRCLAVLCMLYKIRCNLVALTKLRTHKDEAG
;
A
#
# COMPACT_ATOMS: atom_id res chain seq x y z
N MET A 1 19.52 -11.11 -29.84
CA MET A 1 20.10 -9.76 -30.02
C MET A 1 19.69 -8.93 -28.80
N HIS A 2 20.62 -8.75 -27.84
CA HIS A 2 20.40 -7.88 -26.70
C HIS A 2 20.47 -6.43 -27.18
N ASN A 3 19.32 -5.76 -27.18
CA ASN A 3 19.24 -4.34 -27.45
C ASN A 3 19.77 -3.62 -26.18
N GLN A 4 21.08 -3.35 -26.15
CA GLN A 4 21.67 -2.55 -25.08
C GLN A 4 21.26 -1.11 -25.31
N SER A 5 20.30 -0.64 -24.53
CA SER A 5 19.96 0.78 -24.44
C SER A 5 21.20 1.56 -24.00
N PRO A 6 21.44 2.77 -24.52
CA PRO A 6 22.58 3.57 -24.10
C PRO A 6 22.51 3.85 -22.59
N PRO A 7 23.65 3.86 -21.89
CA PRO A 7 23.66 4.07 -20.45
C PRO A 7 23.11 5.45 -20.10
N LEU A 8 22.13 5.50 -19.20
CA LEU A 8 21.59 6.74 -18.66
C LEU A 8 22.61 7.39 -17.72
N THR A 9 22.84 8.70 -17.87
CA THR A 9 23.73 9.46 -17.01
C THR A 9 23.03 10.62 -16.35
N ILE A 10 23.32 10.88 -15.09
CA ILE A 10 22.93 12.10 -14.38
C ILE A 10 24.20 12.86 -14.03
N GLY A 11 24.42 13.98 -14.73
CA GLY A 11 25.68 14.72 -14.63
C GLY A 11 26.86 13.88 -15.11
N ARG A 12 27.77 13.56 -14.18
CA ARG A 12 28.96 12.69 -14.47
C ARG A 12 28.80 11.26 -14.03
N THR A 13 27.66 10.89 -13.43
CA THR A 13 27.42 9.55 -12.87
C THR A 13 26.58 8.72 -13.83
N VAL A 14 27.10 7.54 -14.19
CA VAL A 14 26.37 6.55 -14.98
C VAL A 14 25.40 5.82 -14.05
N LEU A 15 24.12 5.79 -14.41
CA LEU A 15 23.09 5.06 -13.67
C LEU A 15 23.20 3.56 -14.00
N LYS A 16 23.24 2.76 -12.94
CA LYS A 16 23.20 1.31 -13.07
C LYS A 16 21.76 0.85 -13.16
N GLU A 17 21.44 0.07 -14.18
CA GLU A 17 20.14 -0.58 -14.32
C GLU A 17 19.90 -1.56 -13.16
N SER A 18 18.71 -1.57 -12.61
CA SER A 18 18.30 -2.45 -11.51
C SER A 18 16.89 -2.96 -11.75
N ASP A 19 16.71 -4.27 -11.56
CA ASP A 19 15.39 -4.93 -11.68
C ASP A 19 14.44 -4.58 -10.54
N VAL A 20 14.94 -3.96 -9.48
CA VAL A 20 14.17 -3.63 -8.29
C VAL A 20 14.49 -2.21 -7.86
N LEU A 21 13.44 -1.42 -7.65
CA LEU A 21 13.54 -0.04 -7.18
C LEU A 21 12.64 0.14 -5.94
N VAL A 22 13.18 0.78 -4.91
CA VAL A 22 12.41 1.12 -3.70
C VAL A 22 12.14 2.61 -3.68
N ILE A 23 10.86 3.00 -3.74
CA ILE A 23 10.42 4.41 -3.68
C ILE A 23 9.44 4.54 -2.52
N LEU A 24 9.73 5.42 -1.58
CA LEU A 24 8.88 5.69 -0.40
C LEU A 24 8.46 4.40 0.32
N GLY A 25 9.36 3.42 0.43
CA GLY A 25 9.08 2.15 1.09
C GLY A 25 8.32 1.12 0.24
N VAL A 26 7.89 1.47 -0.97
CA VAL A 26 7.27 0.54 -1.92
C VAL A 26 8.35 -0.05 -2.83
N THR A 27 8.38 -1.36 -2.93
CA THR A 27 9.29 -2.08 -3.80
C THR A 27 8.63 -2.32 -5.15
N PHE A 28 9.19 -1.71 -6.18
CA PHE A 28 8.79 -1.88 -7.57
C PHE A 28 9.71 -2.91 -8.22
N ASP A 29 9.15 -3.86 -8.91
CA ASP A 29 9.87 -4.77 -9.81
C ASP A 29 9.69 -4.34 -11.26
N SER A 30 10.56 -4.81 -12.15
CA SER A 30 10.53 -4.47 -13.58
C SER A 30 9.24 -4.85 -14.29
N GLN A 31 8.47 -5.80 -13.74
CA GLN A 31 7.20 -6.27 -14.28
C GLN A 31 5.98 -5.64 -13.57
N MET A 32 6.20 -4.81 -12.56
CA MET A 32 5.15 -4.17 -11.75
C MET A 32 4.18 -5.18 -11.10
N THR A 33 4.69 -6.36 -10.72
CA THR A 33 3.89 -7.40 -10.05
C THR A 33 3.63 -7.11 -8.58
N PHE A 34 4.51 -6.34 -7.94
CA PHE A 34 4.52 -6.03 -6.51
C PHE A 34 4.62 -7.25 -5.59
N GLU A 35 4.94 -8.43 -6.12
CA GLU A 35 5.00 -9.67 -5.33
C GLU A 35 5.95 -9.55 -4.13
N LYS A 36 7.20 -9.09 -4.36
CA LYS A 36 8.20 -8.91 -3.31
C LYS A 36 7.73 -7.94 -2.23
N HIS A 37 7.07 -6.85 -2.65
CA HIS A 37 6.52 -5.87 -1.72
C HIS A 37 5.40 -6.46 -0.89
N LEU A 38 4.42 -7.11 -1.51
CA LEU A 38 3.27 -7.73 -0.85
C LEU A 38 3.69 -8.83 0.13
N CYS A 39 4.68 -9.67 -0.23
CA CYS A 39 5.27 -10.63 0.69
C CYS A 39 5.91 -9.97 1.92
N SER A 40 6.61 -8.86 1.72
CA SER A 40 7.22 -8.09 2.82
C SER A 40 6.16 -7.49 3.75
N VAL A 41 5.12 -6.86 3.18
CA VAL A 41 4.00 -6.28 3.93
C VAL A 41 3.23 -7.35 4.72
N SER A 42 2.91 -8.48 4.08
CA SER A 42 2.23 -9.61 4.73
C SER A 42 3.04 -10.17 5.91
N ARG A 43 4.36 -10.30 5.74
CA ARG A 43 5.27 -10.71 6.81
C ARG A 43 5.28 -9.72 7.97
N ALA A 44 5.40 -8.42 7.68
CA ALA A 44 5.39 -7.37 8.69
C ALA A 44 4.05 -7.33 9.44
N ALA A 45 2.93 -7.46 8.75
CA ALA A 45 1.60 -7.53 9.35
C ALA A 45 1.46 -8.77 10.25
N SER A 46 1.92 -9.94 9.80
CA SER A 46 1.90 -11.18 10.58
C SER A 46 2.75 -11.09 11.85
N GLN A 47 3.90 -10.46 11.78
CA GLN A 47 4.76 -10.21 12.96
C GLN A 47 4.04 -9.32 13.98
N ARG A 48 3.42 -8.22 13.53
CA ARG A 48 2.66 -7.31 14.38
C ARG A 48 1.43 -8.00 14.98
N LEU A 49 0.72 -8.79 14.19
CA LEU A 49 -0.40 -9.61 14.66
C LEU A 49 0.06 -10.59 15.75
N GLY A 50 1.24 -11.18 15.60
CA GLY A 50 1.85 -12.03 16.64
C GLY A 50 2.07 -11.32 17.97
N ILE A 51 2.43 -10.03 17.95
CA ILE A 51 2.56 -9.19 19.16
C ILE A 51 1.17 -8.96 19.76
N VAL A 52 0.20 -8.55 18.95
CA VAL A 52 -1.18 -8.32 19.39
C VAL A 52 -1.78 -9.59 20.01
N ARG A 53 -1.52 -10.76 19.41
CA ARG A 53 -1.94 -12.07 19.96
C ARG A 53 -1.32 -12.38 21.33
N LYS A 54 -0.07 -12.01 21.55
CA LYS A 54 0.55 -12.18 22.86
C LYS A 54 -0.08 -11.28 23.92
N SER A 55 -0.43 -10.05 23.56
CA SER A 55 -1.13 -9.12 24.45
C SER A 55 -2.53 -9.62 24.83
N TRP A 56 -3.23 -10.30 23.93
CA TRP A 56 -4.52 -10.93 24.20
C TRP A 56 -4.47 -11.91 25.39
N ARG A 57 -3.39 -12.67 25.51
CA ARG A 57 -3.22 -13.63 26.63
C ARG A 57 -3.15 -12.95 28.00
N VAL A 58 -2.87 -11.65 28.03
CA VAL A 58 -2.75 -10.88 29.28
C VAL A 58 -4.03 -10.12 29.58
N PHE A 59 -4.61 -9.47 28.58
CA PHE A 59 -5.71 -8.53 28.80
C PHE A 59 -7.11 -9.13 28.60
N HIS A 60 -7.26 -10.19 27.80
CA HIS A 60 -8.52 -10.90 27.51
C HIS A 60 -9.68 -9.96 27.09
N ASP A 61 -9.38 -8.77 26.59
CA ASP A 61 -10.34 -7.74 26.21
C ASP A 61 -10.42 -7.62 24.68
N GLY A 62 -11.57 -8.01 24.11
CA GLY A 62 -11.80 -7.99 22.67
C GLY A 62 -11.75 -6.57 22.06
N TRP A 63 -12.23 -5.57 22.82
CA TRP A 63 -12.19 -4.18 22.38
C TRP A 63 -10.75 -3.67 22.27
N LEU A 64 -9.91 -3.97 23.27
CA LEU A 64 -8.49 -3.58 23.25
C LEU A 64 -7.76 -4.27 22.08
N LEU A 65 -8.06 -5.54 21.82
CA LEU A 65 -7.49 -6.28 20.70
C LEU A 65 -7.83 -5.66 19.35
N GLU A 66 -9.10 -5.29 19.17
CA GLU A 66 -9.55 -4.58 17.98
C GLU A 66 -8.80 -3.25 17.79
N ARG A 67 -8.68 -2.43 18.84
CA ARG A 67 -7.96 -1.17 18.79
C ARG A 67 -6.48 -1.36 18.48
N CYS A 68 -5.85 -2.37 19.06
CA CYS A 68 -4.47 -2.73 18.72
C CYS A 68 -4.33 -3.17 17.26
N PHE A 69 -5.27 -3.93 16.73
CA PHE A 69 -5.25 -4.30 15.31
C PHE A 69 -5.41 -3.08 14.41
N LEU A 70 -6.43 -2.24 14.65
CA LEU A 70 -6.72 -1.06 13.86
C LEU A 70 -5.57 -0.02 13.91
N GLY A 71 -4.91 0.14 15.06
CA GLY A 71 -3.83 1.11 15.21
C GLY A 71 -2.44 0.61 14.82
N PHE A 72 -2.18 -0.69 14.89
CA PHE A 72 -0.84 -1.24 14.75
C PHE A 72 -0.64 -2.16 13.56
N VAL A 73 -1.65 -2.93 13.17
CA VAL A 73 -1.56 -3.89 12.05
C VAL A 73 -2.13 -3.30 10.77
N LEU A 74 -3.36 -2.78 10.84
CA LEU A 74 -4.09 -2.27 9.68
C LEU A 74 -3.33 -1.19 8.89
N PRO A 75 -2.66 -0.19 9.52
CA PRO A 75 -1.94 0.84 8.77
C PRO A 75 -0.81 0.28 7.88
N VAL A 76 -0.23 -0.88 8.24
CA VAL A 76 0.77 -1.55 7.41
C VAL A 76 0.15 -2.17 6.18
N LEU A 77 -1.04 -2.76 6.33
CA LEU A 77 -1.78 -3.40 5.24
C LEU A 77 -2.38 -2.38 4.26
N GLU A 78 -2.72 -1.20 4.75
CA GLU A 78 -3.30 -0.11 3.96
C GLU A 78 -2.26 0.81 3.31
N TYR A 79 -1.00 0.74 3.77
CA TYR A 79 0.05 1.59 3.22
C TYR A 79 0.19 1.37 1.71
N CYS A 80 0.11 2.46 0.96
CA CYS A 80 0.16 2.46 -0.52
C CYS A 80 -0.88 1.55 -1.21
N SER A 81 -2.00 1.24 -0.54
CA SER A 81 -3.05 0.35 -1.07
C SER A 81 -3.57 0.77 -2.45
N ALA A 82 -3.62 2.07 -2.74
CA ALA A 82 -4.02 2.60 -4.05
C ALA A 82 -3.05 2.20 -5.18
N VAL A 83 -1.74 2.11 -4.89
CA VAL A 83 -0.73 1.64 -5.87
C VAL A 83 -0.84 0.13 -6.06
N LEU A 84 -1.11 -0.59 -4.98
CA LEU A 84 -1.19 -2.05 -4.96
C LEU A 84 -2.45 -2.61 -5.60
N CYS A 85 -3.46 -1.78 -5.91
CA CYS A 85 -4.69 -2.25 -6.56
C CYS A 85 -4.46 -2.83 -7.97
N SER A 86 -3.33 -2.50 -8.62
CA SER A 86 -2.92 -3.08 -9.89
C SER A 86 -2.25 -4.45 -9.77
N ALA A 87 -1.92 -4.90 -8.55
CA ALA A 87 -1.29 -6.19 -8.32
C ALA A 87 -2.27 -7.35 -8.59
N ALA A 88 -1.72 -8.51 -8.98
CA ALA A 88 -2.52 -9.70 -9.21
C ALA A 88 -3.29 -10.13 -7.95
N GLY A 89 -4.55 -10.55 -8.12
CA GLY A 89 -5.41 -10.95 -7.00
C GLY A 89 -4.85 -12.07 -6.13
N THR A 90 -4.02 -12.94 -6.71
CA THR A 90 -3.30 -14.00 -5.98
C THR A 90 -2.34 -13.44 -4.93
N HIS A 91 -1.63 -12.36 -5.25
CA HIS A 91 -0.71 -11.71 -4.34
C HIS A 91 -1.46 -10.88 -3.28
N LEU A 92 -2.59 -10.26 -3.64
CA LEU A 92 -3.45 -9.53 -2.71
C LEU A 92 -4.05 -10.42 -1.61
N LYS A 93 -4.32 -11.70 -1.91
CA LYS A 93 -4.79 -12.70 -0.93
C LYS A 93 -3.81 -12.91 0.22
N LEU A 94 -2.52 -12.61 0.04
CA LEU A 94 -1.54 -12.67 1.12
C LEU A 94 -1.86 -11.68 2.24
N LEU A 95 -2.44 -10.53 1.90
CA LEU A 95 -2.87 -9.53 2.88
C LEU A 95 -4.15 -9.99 3.60
N ASP A 96 -5.04 -10.65 2.89
CA ASP A 96 -6.32 -11.14 3.43
C ASP A 96 -6.08 -12.20 4.51
N CYS A 97 -5.01 -12.99 4.42
CA CYS A 97 -4.61 -13.95 5.46
C CYS A 97 -4.33 -13.28 6.81
N ALA A 98 -3.71 -12.11 6.82
CA ALA A 98 -3.43 -11.37 8.06
C ALA A 98 -4.72 -10.88 8.72
N VAL A 99 -5.70 -10.45 7.92
CA VAL A 99 -7.03 -10.03 8.43
C VAL A 99 -7.82 -11.21 8.96
N SER A 100 -7.86 -12.30 8.20
CA SER A 100 -8.53 -13.53 8.66
C SER A 100 -7.96 -14.04 9.99
N GLY A 101 -6.64 -13.95 10.16
CA GLY A 101 -5.98 -14.26 11.43
C GLY A 101 -6.43 -13.34 12.58
N ALA A 102 -6.65 -12.06 12.32
CA ALA A 102 -7.15 -11.11 13.30
C ALA A 102 -8.63 -11.35 13.62
N GLN A 103 -9.46 -11.59 12.61
CA GLN A 103 -10.89 -11.92 12.76
C GLN A 103 -11.06 -13.17 13.63
N PHE A 104 -10.24 -14.19 13.41
CA PHE A 104 -10.25 -15.40 14.24
C PHE A 104 -9.90 -15.08 15.70
N LEU A 105 -8.94 -14.21 15.96
CA LEU A 105 -8.54 -13.83 17.32
C LEU A 105 -9.60 -13.01 18.05
N THR A 106 -10.36 -12.19 17.34
CA THR A 106 -11.44 -11.35 17.88
C THR A 106 -12.78 -12.06 17.97
N GLY A 107 -12.84 -13.35 17.63
CA GLY A 107 -14.09 -14.11 17.61
C GLY A 107 -15.08 -13.60 16.54
N GLY A 108 -14.59 -12.96 15.48
CA GLY A 108 -15.42 -12.43 14.39
C GLY A 108 -15.96 -11.00 14.64
N VAL A 109 -15.60 -10.35 15.76
CA VAL A 109 -16.03 -8.97 16.06
C VAL A 109 -15.38 -7.96 15.11
N LEU A 110 -14.20 -8.28 14.57
CA LEU A 110 -13.50 -7.40 13.65
C LEU A 110 -14.13 -7.42 12.25
N GLU A 111 -14.97 -6.44 11.96
CA GLU A 111 -15.51 -6.20 10.63
C GLU A 111 -14.54 -5.32 9.82
N CYS A 112 -13.51 -5.93 9.26
CA CYS A 112 -12.55 -5.23 8.40
C CYS A 112 -12.48 -5.91 7.03
N ASP A 113 -12.94 -5.19 6.00
CA ASP A 113 -12.79 -5.59 4.59
C ASP A 113 -11.69 -4.75 3.94
N ILE A 114 -10.49 -5.33 3.87
CA ILE A 114 -9.36 -4.67 3.22
C ILE A 114 -9.62 -4.43 1.74
N ALA A 115 -10.38 -5.26 1.06
CA ALA A 115 -10.71 -5.05 -0.34
C ALA A 115 -11.53 -3.78 -0.52
N HIS A 116 -12.51 -3.56 0.36
CA HIS A 116 -13.28 -2.33 0.41
C HIS A 116 -12.40 -1.11 0.72
N CYS A 117 -11.51 -1.20 1.72
CA CYS A 117 -10.58 -0.14 2.06
C CYS A 117 -9.66 0.23 0.87
N ARG A 118 -9.16 -0.76 0.14
CA ARG A 118 -8.37 -0.53 -1.08
C ARG A 118 -9.18 0.22 -2.15
N CYS A 119 -10.42 -0.18 -2.40
CA CYS A 119 -11.30 0.52 -3.35
C CYS A 119 -11.53 1.96 -2.95
N LEU A 120 -11.82 2.23 -1.67
CA LEU A 120 -11.99 3.58 -1.16
C LEU A 120 -10.72 4.43 -1.31
N ALA A 121 -9.54 3.86 -1.04
CA ALA A 121 -8.26 4.56 -1.21
C ALA A 121 -8.03 4.99 -2.67
N VAL A 122 -8.35 4.12 -3.63
CA VAL A 122 -8.27 4.42 -5.08
C VAL A 122 -9.25 5.53 -5.45
N LEU A 123 -10.51 5.44 -5.01
CA LEU A 123 -11.52 6.46 -5.28
C LEU A 123 -11.12 7.82 -4.69
N CYS A 124 -10.62 7.85 -3.47
CA CYS A 124 -10.10 9.07 -2.84
C CYS A 124 -8.92 9.65 -3.61
N MET A 125 -8.01 8.82 -4.08
CA MET A 125 -6.87 9.25 -4.89
C MET A 125 -7.32 9.85 -6.23
N LEU A 126 -8.23 9.18 -6.95
CA LEU A 126 -8.81 9.67 -8.21
C LEU A 126 -9.54 10.99 -8.01
N TYR A 127 -10.32 11.10 -6.93
CA TYR A 127 -11.00 12.35 -6.59
C TYR A 127 -10.00 13.50 -6.35
N LYS A 128 -8.93 13.27 -5.57
CA LYS A 128 -7.88 14.25 -5.33
C LYS A 128 -7.18 14.68 -6.62
N ILE A 129 -6.85 13.74 -7.49
CA ILE A 129 -6.24 14.03 -8.79
C ILE A 129 -7.18 14.90 -9.62
N ARG A 130 -8.45 14.52 -9.71
CA ARG A 130 -9.47 15.29 -10.46
C ARG A 130 -9.63 16.72 -9.91
N CYS A 131 -9.73 16.88 -8.59
CA CYS A 131 -9.86 18.19 -7.97
C CYS A 131 -8.62 19.05 -8.21
N ASN A 132 -7.42 18.48 -8.12
CA ASN A 132 -6.18 19.21 -8.40
C ASN A 132 -6.06 19.59 -9.88
N LEU A 133 -6.44 18.72 -10.80
CA LEU A 133 -6.49 19.02 -12.23
C LEU A 133 -7.46 20.17 -12.53
N VAL A 134 -8.66 20.16 -11.94
CA VAL A 134 -9.63 21.25 -12.09
C VAL A 134 -9.11 22.56 -11.52
N ALA A 135 -8.43 22.53 -10.37
CA ALA A 135 -7.81 23.71 -9.79
C ALA A 135 -6.69 24.27 -10.68
N LEU A 136 -5.83 23.40 -11.22
CA LEU A 136 -4.75 23.80 -12.13
C LEU A 136 -5.27 24.37 -13.46
N THR A 137 -6.32 23.80 -14.03
CA THR A 137 -6.95 24.35 -15.24
C THR A 137 -7.55 25.71 -14.99
N LYS A 138 -8.25 25.91 -13.86
CA LYS A 138 -8.79 27.24 -13.48
C LYS A 138 -7.69 28.29 -13.29
N LEU A 139 -6.56 27.92 -12.69
CA LEU A 139 -5.42 28.83 -12.52
C LEU A 139 -4.78 29.20 -13.87
N ARG A 140 -4.77 28.27 -14.82
CA ARG A 140 -4.23 28.49 -16.16
C ARG A 140 -5.11 29.44 -16.97
N THR A 141 -6.44 29.21 -16.99
CA THR A 141 -7.39 30.07 -17.71
C THR A 141 -7.36 31.50 -17.17
N HIS A 142 -7.27 31.67 -15.85
CA HIS A 142 -7.19 33.02 -15.25
C HIS A 142 -5.89 33.77 -15.60
N LYS A 143 -4.80 33.02 -15.89
CA LYS A 143 -3.55 33.63 -16.32
C LYS A 143 -3.59 34.05 -17.78
N ASP A 144 -4.30 33.32 -18.63
CA ASP A 144 -4.45 33.62 -20.06
C ASP A 144 -5.45 34.78 -20.29
N GLU A 145 -6.36 35.07 -19.33
CA GLU A 145 -7.28 36.21 -19.38
C GLU A 145 -6.67 37.52 -18.82
N ALA A 146 -5.57 37.44 -18.10
CA ALA A 146 -4.89 38.58 -17.46
C ALA A 146 -3.67 39.12 -18.25
N GLY A 147 -3.35 38.55 -19.41
CA GLY A 147 -2.28 38.93 -20.32
C GLY A 147 -2.79 39.40 -21.65
#